data_9ab2b33d0beaabf49813224ef4ef7ccd
#
_entry.id   9ab2b33d0beaabf49813224ef4ef7ccd
#
_cell.length_a   1.000
_cell.length_b   1.000
_cell.length_c   1.000
_cell.angle_alpha   90.00
_cell.angle_beta   90.00
_cell.angle_gamma   90.00
#
_symmetry.space_group_name_H-M   'P 1'
#
loop_
_entity.id
_entity.type
_entity.pdbx_description
1 polymer ?
#
loop_
_entity_poly.entity_id
_entity_poly.type
_entity_poly.pdbx_seq_one_letter_code
_entity_poly.pdbx_strand_id
1 'polypeptide(L)'
;MSVSGVRRVVGGLSVFAVSAGFAVVAGVGVAGAAPVTAEFNSDGYKVTRTISNGTPSEGDVITSKTVFKRTAAVHNLYAVRDFHPACMTYVDGSATVNGSAFRVNEVATDSVRLSAGATEWPMWGGDVKTFEFQYRVGADCARGTNLSTTVHFDGTVFVDDTTNGRGPSINVQKNVSTTAVSPVSGAQVGQPVTLSATVTGGADGDSVEFFDAGSKIGAGALANGVATLAWTPTTRGDHSITAKFADTARAVGSASAALIVNVSQADAQSSTTLAPISGAQVGKSTTLKATVSASGTGGTVTFKVGGTVLASVPVAGNGEATYAWVPTVAGAQNVEAVFAGRSGVTGSSTTAIVTVAEQPAGTTSSTTDLSVVAGQVGVAQTISAQISPANAGGTVTFKDGETVIGTATVDSSGKASLSWKPATQGQRIVAAEYSGAGTVTASSDQVSVQIAAPVDGEEPGNGTGSLGSLGNIFGS
;
A
#
# COMPACT_ATOMS: atom_id res chain seq x y z
N MET A 1 28.73 40.47 -7.65
CA MET A 1 28.15 41.77 -8.01
C MET A 1 26.66 41.66 -7.83
N SER A 2 26.18 42.54 -7.01
CA SER A 2 24.81 43.03 -6.75
C SER A 2 23.82 42.03 -6.12
N VAL A 3 23.69 42.17 -4.81
CA VAL A 3 22.62 41.70 -3.93
C VAL A 3 21.52 42.76 -3.95
N SER A 4 20.29 42.37 -4.34
CA SER A 4 19.12 43.23 -4.25
C SER A 4 18.29 42.83 -3.02
N GLY A 5 18.29 43.70 -1.99
CA GLY A 5 17.56 43.53 -0.76
C GLY A 5 16.09 43.90 -0.91
N VAL A 6 15.20 43.04 -0.42
CA VAL A 6 13.78 43.36 -0.23
C VAL A 6 13.58 43.96 1.15
N ARG A 7 13.24 45.21 1.21
CA ARG A 7 12.81 45.95 2.42
C ARG A 7 11.40 45.51 2.80
N ARG A 8 11.25 44.86 3.97
CA ARG A 8 9.96 44.69 4.64
C ARG A 8 9.58 46.04 5.33
N VAL A 9 8.47 46.59 4.92
CA VAL A 9 7.80 47.69 5.65
C VAL A 9 7.07 47.04 6.84
N VAL A 10 7.54 47.35 8.05
CA VAL A 10 6.85 47.03 9.30
C VAL A 10 5.98 48.23 9.63
N GLY A 11 4.65 48.11 9.41
CA GLY A 11 3.68 49.04 9.91
C GLY A 11 3.52 48.83 11.42
N GLY A 12 3.97 49.80 12.20
CA GLY A 12 3.81 49.79 13.63
C GLY A 12 2.35 50.07 14.04
N LEU A 13 1.70 49.05 14.65
CA LEU A 13 0.52 49.26 15.48
C LEU A 13 1.01 49.41 16.93
N SER A 14 0.86 50.59 17.48
CA SER A 14 1.16 50.87 18.90
C SER A 14 0.10 50.21 19.76
N VAL A 15 0.39 49.02 20.30
CA VAL A 15 -0.43 48.40 21.35
C VAL A 15 0.03 48.96 22.69
N PHE A 16 -0.80 49.77 23.34
CA PHE A 16 -0.62 50.14 24.74
C PHE A 16 -0.80 48.88 25.59
N ALA A 17 0.30 48.30 26.07
CA ALA A 17 0.28 47.23 27.02
C ALA A 17 -0.06 47.78 28.43
N VAL A 18 -1.30 47.65 28.85
CA VAL A 18 -1.66 47.77 30.25
C VAL A 18 -1.29 46.41 30.89
N SER A 19 -0.18 46.39 31.61
CA SER A 19 0.26 45.21 32.37
C SER A 19 -0.65 45.01 33.59
N ALA A 20 -1.81 44.35 33.39
CA ALA A 20 -2.53 43.71 34.49
C ALA A 20 -2.00 42.28 34.60
N GLY A 21 -1.24 42.00 35.66
CA GLY A 21 -0.61 40.67 35.85
C GLY A 21 -1.63 39.56 35.87
N PHE A 22 -1.56 38.71 34.84
CA PHE A 22 -2.16 37.39 34.84
C PHE A 22 -1.12 36.42 35.35
N ALA A 23 -1.45 35.65 36.36
CA ALA A 23 -0.69 34.43 36.68
C ALA A 23 -1.01 33.38 35.63
N VAL A 24 -0.15 33.27 34.60
CA VAL A 24 -0.21 32.19 33.63
C VAL A 24 0.35 30.94 34.31
N VAL A 25 -0.50 29.99 34.62
CA VAL A 25 -0.05 28.63 34.87
C VAL A 25 0.41 28.07 33.54
N ALA A 26 1.72 27.98 33.33
CA ALA A 26 2.35 27.50 32.12
C ALA A 26 2.08 26.00 31.93
N GLY A 27 1.07 25.69 31.14
CA GLY A 27 0.97 24.41 30.42
C GLY A 27 1.78 24.54 29.12
N VAL A 28 2.54 23.52 28.80
CA VAL A 28 3.54 23.45 27.73
C VAL A 28 3.03 24.01 26.39
N GLY A 29 3.61 25.14 25.95
CA GLY A 29 3.93 25.44 24.57
C GLY A 29 2.83 25.70 23.55
N VAL A 30 2.10 26.83 23.67
CA VAL A 30 1.53 27.52 22.49
C VAL A 30 1.82 29.02 22.70
N ALA A 31 2.24 29.71 21.63
CA ALA A 31 2.39 31.18 21.63
C ALA A 31 1.06 31.77 22.14
N GLY A 32 1.08 32.40 23.32
CA GLY A 32 -0.13 32.83 24.03
C GLY A 32 -0.97 33.71 23.13
N ALA A 33 -2.19 33.30 22.84
CA ALA A 33 -3.15 34.12 22.14
C ALA A 33 -3.45 35.38 23.01
N ALA A 34 -3.60 36.53 22.34
CA ALA A 34 -3.75 37.80 23.04
C ALA A 34 -5.07 37.86 23.83
N PRO A 35 -5.05 38.47 25.03
CA PRO A 35 -6.28 38.73 25.75
C PRO A 35 -7.15 39.73 24.99
N VAL A 36 -8.47 39.58 25.14
CA VAL A 36 -9.45 40.50 24.59
C VAL A 36 -10.16 41.25 25.72
N THR A 37 -10.32 42.56 25.56
CA THR A 37 -10.86 43.43 26.61
C THR A 37 -11.98 44.30 26.05
N ALA A 38 -13.01 44.49 26.83
CA ALA A 38 -14.04 45.50 26.60
C ALA A 38 -14.16 46.40 27.84
N GLU A 39 -14.38 47.69 27.61
CA GLU A 39 -14.64 48.67 28.65
C GLU A 39 -15.99 49.35 28.43
N PHE A 40 -16.74 49.52 29.49
CA PHE A 40 -18.02 50.25 29.44
C PHE A 40 -18.33 50.87 30.81
N ASN A 41 -19.24 51.84 30.80
CA ASN A 41 -19.76 52.46 32.02
C ASN A 41 -21.19 51.95 32.28
N SER A 42 -21.49 51.60 33.50
CA SER A 42 -22.81 51.20 33.93
C SER A 42 -23.00 51.54 35.42
N ASP A 43 -24.11 52.13 35.77
CA ASP A 43 -24.53 52.48 37.14
C ASP A 43 -23.44 53.10 38.03
N GLY A 44 -22.66 54.04 37.42
CA GLY A 44 -21.56 54.69 38.14
C GLY A 44 -20.35 53.81 38.41
N TYR A 45 -20.22 52.75 37.66
CA TYR A 45 -19.00 51.96 37.57
C TYR A 45 -18.37 52.08 36.16
N LYS A 46 -17.06 52.22 36.13
CA LYS A 46 -16.28 51.83 34.95
C LYS A 46 -15.99 50.32 35.07
N VAL A 47 -16.50 49.57 34.14
CA VAL A 47 -16.31 48.11 34.09
C VAL A 47 -15.30 47.78 33.00
N THR A 48 -14.25 47.04 33.35
CA THR A 48 -13.27 46.52 32.41
C THR A 48 -13.35 45.02 32.48
N ARG A 49 -13.76 44.38 31.36
CA ARG A 49 -13.85 42.90 31.26
C ARG A 49 -12.79 42.39 30.28
N THR A 50 -12.00 41.45 30.75
CA THR A 50 -10.90 40.82 29.96
C THR A 50 -11.03 39.32 29.98
N ILE A 51 -10.96 38.72 28.80
CA ILE A 51 -10.80 37.26 28.63
C ILE A 51 -9.34 37.00 28.28
N SER A 52 -8.70 36.10 28.98
CA SER A 52 -7.25 35.82 28.89
C SER A 52 -6.79 35.34 27.50
N ASN A 53 -7.68 34.75 26.69
CA ASN A 53 -7.42 34.28 25.35
C ASN A 53 -8.63 34.55 24.47
N GLY A 54 -8.49 35.42 23.45
CA GLY A 54 -9.56 35.79 22.51
C GLY A 54 -9.78 34.74 21.41
N THR A 55 -8.83 33.83 21.19
CA THR A 55 -8.87 32.80 20.14
C THR A 55 -8.50 31.42 20.71
N PRO A 56 -9.25 30.92 21.72
CA PRO A 56 -8.91 29.66 22.36
C PRO A 56 -9.20 28.47 21.46
N SER A 57 -8.53 27.35 21.76
CA SER A 57 -8.78 26.03 21.20
C SER A 57 -9.67 25.20 22.13
N GLU A 58 -10.24 24.13 21.60
CA GLU A 58 -10.95 23.12 22.40
C GLU A 58 -10.06 22.57 23.53
N GLY A 59 -10.63 22.49 24.73
CA GLY A 59 -9.91 22.02 25.93
C GLY A 59 -9.14 23.10 26.68
N ASP A 60 -8.89 24.26 26.07
CA ASP A 60 -8.22 25.37 26.76
C ASP A 60 -9.03 25.84 27.96
N VAL A 61 -8.31 26.28 29.00
CA VAL A 61 -8.90 26.99 30.14
C VAL A 61 -8.62 28.47 29.99
N ILE A 62 -9.68 29.25 29.87
CA ILE A 62 -9.62 30.70 29.80
C ILE A 62 -10.07 31.34 31.10
N THR A 63 -9.48 32.48 31.44
CA THR A 63 -9.89 33.29 32.61
C THR A 63 -10.72 34.48 32.15
N SER A 64 -11.92 34.58 32.71
CA SER A 64 -12.75 35.81 32.64
C SER A 64 -12.44 36.67 33.86
N LYS A 65 -11.97 37.87 33.63
CA LYS A 65 -11.64 38.85 34.66
C LYS A 65 -12.48 40.11 34.45
N THR A 66 -13.29 40.46 35.45
CA THR A 66 -14.06 41.67 35.43
C THR A 66 -13.63 42.61 36.61
N VAL A 67 -13.26 43.79 36.24
CA VAL A 67 -12.83 44.85 37.19
C VAL A 67 -13.90 45.92 37.23
N PHE A 68 -14.49 46.12 38.40
CA PHE A 68 -15.40 47.25 38.68
C PHE A 68 -14.63 48.35 39.40
N LYS A 69 -14.59 49.53 38.81
CA LYS A 69 -14.05 50.75 39.44
C LYS A 69 -15.19 51.71 39.69
N ARG A 70 -15.43 52.04 40.96
CA ARG A 70 -16.46 53.01 41.33
C ARG A 70 -16.07 54.41 40.89
N THR A 71 -16.97 55.14 40.19
CA THR A 71 -16.73 56.50 39.70
C THR A 71 -17.61 57.57 40.35
N ALA A 72 -18.56 57.15 41.19
CA ALA A 72 -19.52 58.02 41.83
C ALA A 72 -19.56 57.77 43.37
N ALA A 73 -20.56 58.29 44.09
CA ALA A 73 -20.73 58.08 45.52
C ALA A 73 -20.85 56.61 45.91
N VAL A 74 -20.84 56.30 47.22
CA VAL A 74 -20.87 54.91 47.75
C VAL A 74 -22.02 54.10 47.18
N HIS A 75 -21.70 52.88 46.79
CA HIS A 75 -22.65 51.94 46.25
C HIS A 75 -22.12 50.50 46.53
N ASN A 76 -23.02 49.61 46.93
CA ASN A 76 -22.62 48.24 47.20
C ASN A 76 -22.89 47.34 45.98
N LEU A 77 -21.97 46.47 45.66
CA LEU A 77 -22.23 45.35 44.82
C LEU A 77 -22.77 44.19 45.68
N TYR A 78 -23.90 43.61 45.29
CA TYR A 78 -24.54 42.50 46.01
C TYR A 78 -24.34 41.16 45.32
N ALA A 79 -24.29 41.16 43.98
CA ALA A 79 -24.01 39.96 43.21
C ALA A 79 -23.32 40.34 41.92
N VAL A 80 -22.55 39.38 41.40
CA VAL A 80 -21.96 39.43 40.06
C VAL A 80 -22.27 38.08 39.40
N ARG A 81 -22.89 38.14 38.20
CA ARG A 81 -23.13 36.98 37.36
C ARG A 81 -22.28 37.14 36.11
N ASP A 82 -21.34 36.21 35.95
CA ASP A 82 -20.45 36.15 34.78
C ASP A 82 -21.09 35.22 33.74
N PHE A 83 -21.38 35.77 32.53
CA PHE A 83 -21.98 35.03 31.43
C PHE A 83 -20.90 34.55 30.46
N HIS A 84 -20.97 33.31 30.10
CA HIS A 84 -20.09 32.61 29.15
C HIS A 84 -20.90 31.85 28.13
N PRO A 85 -20.34 31.52 26.95
CA PRO A 85 -21.02 30.61 26.00
C PRO A 85 -21.41 29.29 26.67
N ALA A 86 -22.62 28.82 26.39
CA ALA A 86 -23.17 27.58 26.99
C ALA A 86 -22.35 26.31 26.68
N CYS A 87 -21.51 26.37 25.64
CA CYS A 87 -20.58 25.31 25.26
C CYS A 87 -19.31 25.23 26.14
N MET A 88 -19.15 26.20 27.09
CA MET A 88 -18.04 26.20 28.02
C MET A 88 -18.47 25.71 29.40
N THR A 89 -17.54 25.10 30.11
CA THR A 89 -17.81 24.57 31.44
C THR A 89 -16.99 25.35 32.49
N TYR A 90 -17.67 25.80 33.54
CA TYR A 90 -16.98 26.42 34.67
C TYR A 90 -15.99 25.46 35.33
N VAL A 91 -14.80 25.97 35.64
CA VAL A 91 -13.79 25.21 36.40
C VAL A 91 -14.08 25.40 37.91
N ASP A 92 -14.53 24.33 38.53
CA ASP A 92 -14.94 24.38 39.95
C ASP A 92 -13.81 24.91 40.86
N GLY A 93 -14.19 25.75 41.85
CA GLY A 93 -13.25 26.36 42.78
C GLY A 93 -12.39 27.48 42.17
N SER A 94 -12.56 27.88 40.89
CA SER A 94 -11.73 28.91 40.24
C SER A 94 -12.19 30.35 40.52
N ALA A 95 -13.36 30.54 41.10
CA ALA A 95 -13.89 31.88 41.37
C ALA A 95 -13.09 32.62 42.44
N THR A 96 -12.68 33.84 42.14
CA THR A 96 -11.99 34.72 43.10
C THR A 96 -12.59 36.11 43.15
N VAL A 97 -12.48 36.74 44.29
CA VAL A 97 -12.75 38.15 44.47
C VAL A 97 -11.48 38.83 45.03
N ASN A 98 -10.93 39.80 44.32
CA ASN A 98 -9.65 40.44 44.63
C ASN A 98 -8.49 39.42 44.85
N GLY A 99 -8.48 38.34 44.06
CA GLY A 99 -7.47 37.30 44.11
C GLY A 99 -7.66 36.27 45.23
N SER A 100 -8.65 36.43 46.12
CA SER A 100 -8.99 35.44 47.16
C SER A 100 -10.14 34.56 46.68
N ALA A 101 -10.05 33.25 46.94
CA ALA A 101 -11.10 32.27 46.58
C ALA A 101 -12.44 32.68 47.18
N PHE A 102 -13.50 32.61 46.41
CA PHE A 102 -14.84 32.98 46.85
C PHE A 102 -15.85 31.86 46.49
N ARG A 103 -16.85 31.69 47.36
CA ARG A 103 -17.89 30.67 47.16
C ARG A 103 -18.78 31.03 45.96
N VAL A 104 -19.06 30.06 45.13
CA VAL A 104 -20.06 30.17 44.06
C VAL A 104 -21.46 29.88 44.62
N ASN A 105 -22.42 30.74 44.28
CA ASN A 105 -23.81 30.61 44.71
C ASN A 105 -24.64 29.82 43.70
N GLU A 106 -24.34 29.97 42.42
CA GLU A 106 -25.06 29.32 41.32
C GLU A 106 -24.13 29.07 40.16
N VAL A 107 -24.21 27.90 39.57
CA VAL A 107 -23.59 27.53 38.27
C VAL A 107 -24.72 27.12 37.35
N ALA A 108 -24.95 27.89 36.29
CA ALA A 108 -25.86 27.56 35.21
C ALA A 108 -25.05 27.14 33.97
N THR A 109 -25.73 26.69 32.91
CA THR A 109 -25.08 26.28 31.65
C THR A 109 -24.31 27.41 30.95
N ASP A 110 -24.71 28.64 31.18
CA ASP A 110 -24.18 29.84 30.51
C ASP A 110 -23.71 30.94 31.47
N SER A 111 -23.75 30.69 32.77
CA SER A 111 -23.37 31.70 33.75
C SER A 111 -22.95 31.14 35.11
N VAL A 112 -22.13 31.91 35.83
CA VAL A 112 -21.75 31.66 37.22
C VAL A 112 -22.05 32.89 38.05
N ARG A 113 -22.71 32.70 39.18
CA ARG A 113 -23.12 33.82 40.08
C ARG A 113 -22.40 33.72 41.41
N LEU A 114 -21.80 34.86 41.82
CA LEU A 114 -21.34 35.13 43.18
C LEU A 114 -22.31 36.12 43.82
N SER A 115 -22.68 35.88 45.07
CA SER A 115 -23.48 36.80 45.87
C SER A 115 -22.81 37.02 47.20
N ALA A 116 -22.72 38.27 47.59
CA ALA A 116 -22.24 38.67 48.89
C ALA A 116 -23.40 39.03 49.80
N GLY A 117 -23.16 39.05 51.13
CA GLY A 117 -24.05 39.71 52.05
C GLY A 117 -24.04 41.23 51.80
N ALA A 118 -25.03 41.94 52.33
CA ALA A 118 -25.20 43.39 52.12
C ALA A 118 -23.98 44.25 52.52
N THR A 119 -23.02 43.71 53.26
CA THR A 119 -21.81 44.43 53.73
C THR A 119 -20.51 43.90 53.14
N GLU A 120 -20.51 42.82 52.35
CA GLU A 120 -19.27 42.19 51.91
C GLU A 120 -18.56 42.96 50.78
N TRP A 121 -19.31 43.69 49.90
CA TRP A 121 -18.71 44.44 48.79
C TRP A 121 -19.12 45.93 48.71
N PRO A 122 -18.88 46.70 49.78
CA PRO A 122 -19.05 48.12 49.73
C PRO A 122 -18.03 48.72 48.74
N MET A 123 -18.44 49.72 47.96
CA MET A 123 -17.60 50.42 47.00
C MET A 123 -17.74 51.95 47.16
N TRP A 124 -16.68 52.59 47.56
CA TRP A 124 -16.58 54.06 47.65
C TRP A 124 -16.00 54.64 46.36
N GLY A 125 -16.15 55.92 46.12
CA GLY A 125 -15.58 56.57 44.95
C GLY A 125 -14.06 56.30 44.84
N GLY A 126 -13.65 55.69 43.77
CA GLY A 126 -12.26 55.23 43.51
C GLY A 126 -11.98 53.80 43.80
N ASP A 127 -12.84 53.10 44.58
CA ASP A 127 -12.62 51.65 44.90
C ASP A 127 -12.66 50.78 43.67
N VAL A 128 -11.89 49.70 43.77
CA VAL A 128 -11.77 48.66 42.71
C VAL A 128 -12.10 47.29 43.29
N LYS A 129 -12.93 46.52 42.60
CA LYS A 129 -13.19 45.12 42.85
C LYS A 129 -12.94 44.30 41.63
N THR A 130 -12.26 43.18 41.78
CA THR A 130 -11.91 42.27 40.70
C THR A 130 -12.55 40.94 40.95
N PHE A 131 -13.26 40.41 39.91
CA PHE A 131 -13.88 39.08 39.91
C PHE A 131 -13.20 38.26 38.81
N GLU A 132 -12.81 37.06 39.13
CA GLU A 132 -12.19 36.16 38.17
C GLU A 132 -12.87 34.79 38.20
N PHE A 133 -13.04 34.16 37.01
CA PHE A 133 -13.63 32.83 36.81
C PHE A 133 -12.83 32.13 35.75
N GLN A 134 -12.73 30.81 35.81
CA GLN A 134 -12.13 30.03 34.76
C GLN A 134 -13.17 29.14 34.09
N TYR A 135 -13.03 29.01 32.76
CA TYR A 135 -13.90 28.20 31.92
C TYR A 135 -13.08 27.32 30.99
N ARG A 136 -13.48 26.06 30.90
CA ARG A 136 -12.92 25.13 29.90
C ARG A 136 -13.74 25.22 28.63
N VAL A 137 -13.07 25.40 27.49
CA VAL A 137 -13.69 25.43 26.15
C VAL A 137 -14.11 24.02 25.76
N GLY A 138 -15.41 23.83 25.56
CA GLY A 138 -15.99 22.53 25.22
C GLY A 138 -15.86 22.18 23.74
N ALA A 139 -16.05 20.91 23.45
CA ALA A 139 -16.05 20.36 22.09
C ALA A 139 -17.14 20.97 21.20
N ASP A 140 -18.27 21.31 21.78
CA ASP A 140 -19.47 21.82 21.06
C ASP A 140 -19.44 23.33 20.79
N CYS A 141 -18.39 24.04 21.21
CA CYS A 141 -18.23 25.44 20.88
C CYS A 141 -18.13 25.63 19.35
N ALA A 142 -18.95 26.55 18.81
CA ALA A 142 -18.88 26.89 17.41
C ALA A 142 -17.50 27.50 17.08
N ARG A 143 -16.89 27.05 15.98
CA ARG A 143 -15.57 27.50 15.53
C ARG A 143 -15.69 28.65 14.52
N GLY A 144 -14.72 29.56 14.53
CA GLY A 144 -14.66 30.63 13.54
C GLY A 144 -15.79 31.64 13.64
N THR A 145 -16.59 31.63 14.72
CA THR A 145 -17.66 32.54 15.02
C THR A 145 -17.40 33.26 16.33
N ASN A 146 -17.90 34.50 16.42
CA ASN A 146 -17.78 35.26 17.65
C ASN A 146 -18.80 34.76 18.69
N LEU A 147 -18.30 34.25 19.81
CA LEU A 147 -19.07 33.85 20.96
C LEU A 147 -19.02 34.97 22.00
N SER A 148 -20.19 35.49 22.36
CA SER A 148 -20.30 36.65 23.27
C SER A 148 -20.06 36.23 24.71
N THR A 149 -19.41 37.09 25.47
CA THR A 149 -19.34 37.06 26.93
C THR A 149 -19.87 38.33 27.50
N THR A 150 -20.48 38.31 28.67
CA THR A 150 -20.96 39.54 29.33
C THR A 150 -20.97 39.36 30.84
N VAL A 151 -21.26 40.40 31.59
CA VAL A 151 -21.41 40.38 33.02
C VAL A 151 -22.68 41.14 33.42
N HIS A 152 -23.41 40.59 34.35
CA HIS A 152 -24.50 41.25 35.05
C HIS A 152 -24.11 41.45 36.50
N PHE A 153 -24.57 42.52 37.13
CA PHE A 153 -24.32 42.79 38.54
C PHE A 153 -25.53 43.46 39.20
N ASP A 154 -25.70 43.16 40.48
CA ASP A 154 -26.76 43.73 41.30
C ASP A 154 -26.12 44.75 42.24
N GLY A 155 -26.70 45.96 42.30
CA GLY A 155 -26.23 47.05 43.12
C GLY A 155 -27.34 47.68 44.02
N THR A 156 -26.99 48.69 44.82
CA THR A 156 -27.87 49.32 45.83
C THR A 156 -29.10 50.03 45.29
N VAL A 157 -29.06 50.47 44.03
CA VAL A 157 -30.19 51.11 43.34
C VAL A 157 -30.76 50.10 42.40
N PHE A 158 -32.03 49.81 42.46
CA PHE A 158 -32.78 48.80 41.68
C PHE A 158 -32.58 48.91 40.15
N VAL A 159 -31.36 48.79 39.69
CA VAL A 159 -31.05 48.76 38.27
C VAL A 159 -30.63 47.34 37.96
N ASP A 160 -31.55 46.58 37.41
CA ASP A 160 -31.30 45.35 36.66
C ASP A 160 -30.57 45.78 35.36
N ASP A 161 -29.24 46.01 35.44
CA ASP A 161 -28.45 46.41 34.30
C ASP A 161 -27.98 45.15 33.55
N THR A 162 -28.81 44.69 32.66
CA THR A 162 -28.43 43.70 31.65
C THR A 162 -27.41 44.33 30.70
N THR A 163 -26.13 44.05 30.96
CA THR A 163 -25.01 44.48 30.10
C THR A 163 -24.86 43.54 28.88
N ASN A 164 -25.98 43.05 28.35
CA ASN A 164 -26.01 42.15 27.21
C ASN A 164 -25.26 42.74 26.01
N GLY A 165 -24.26 42.00 25.53
CA GLY A 165 -23.47 42.36 24.36
C GLY A 165 -22.35 43.39 24.60
N ARG A 166 -22.08 43.80 25.86
CA ARG A 166 -21.01 44.76 26.21
C ARG A 166 -19.66 44.12 26.56
N GLY A 167 -19.59 42.76 26.66
CA GLY A 167 -18.36 42.05 26.93
C GLY A 167 -17.56 41.78 25.64
N PRO A 168 -16.28 41.38 25.77
CA PRO A 168 -15.51 40.95 24.62
C PRO A 168 -16.03 39.60 24.10
N SER A 169 -15.93 39.42 22.79
CA SER A 169 -16.21 38.13 22.16
C SER A 169 -14.92 37.32 22.05
N ILE A 170 -15.06 36.00 22.06
CA ILE A 170 -13.99 35.05 21.77
C ILE A 170 -14.31 34.34 20.47
N ASN A 171 -13.30 33.89 19.77
CA ASN A 171 -13.43 33.09 18.52
C ASN A 171 -12.67 31.79 18.67
N VAL A 172 -13.39 30.72 18.95
CA VAL A 172 -12.77 29.39 19.13
C VAL A 172 -12.17 28.91 17.82
N GLN A 173 -10.90 28.55 17.86
CA GLN A 173 -10.16 28.10 16.68
C GLN A 173 -10.62 26.72 16.23
N LYS A 174 -10.55 26.45 14.92
CA LYS A 174 -10.68 25.10 14.41
C LYS A 174 -9.51 24.24 14.89
N ASN A 175 -9.78 22.98 15.19
CA ASN A 175 -8.74 22.02 15.55
C ASN A 175 -7.79 21.84 14.37
N VAL A 176 -6.50 21.84 14.63
CA VAL A 176 -5.51 21.43 13.64
C VAL A 176 -5.64 19.92 13.44
N SER A 177 -5.72 19.48 12.20
CA SER A 177 -5.76 18.06 11.87
C SER A 177 -4.47 17.58 11.22
N THR A 178 -4.21 16.29 11.36
CA THR A 178 -3.20 15.57 10.59
C THR A 178 -3.82 14.29 10.05
N THR A 179 -3.42 13.89 8.84
CA THR A 179 -3.89 12.65 8.22
C THR A 179 -2.69 11.78 7.84
N ALA A 180 -2.75 10.49 8.15
CA ALA A 180 -1.73 9.52 7.77
C ALA A 180 -2.38 8.22 7.31
N VAL A 181 -1.91 7.64 6.18
CA VAL A 181 -2.34 6.32 5.70
C VAL A 181 -1.45 5.26 6.32
N SER A 182 -2.07 4.19 6.84
CA SER A 182 -1.34 3.06 7.41
C SER A 182 -0.74 2.17 6.32
N PRO A 183 0.43 1.53 6.56
CA PRO A 183 1.02 0.59 5.62
C PRO A 183 0.06 -0.55 5.25
N VAL A 184 0.07 -0.92 3.97
CA VAL A 184 -0.75 -2.00 3.40
C VAL A 184 0.18 -3.06 2.82
N SER A 185 -0.09 -4.33 3.11
CA SER A 185 0.65 -5.47 2.58
C SER A 185 -0.29 -6.50 1.97
N GLY A 186 0.23 -7.32 1.05
CA GLY A 186 -0.51 -8.44 0.46
C GLY A 186 -1.62 -8.03 -0.51
N ALA A 187 -1.62 -6.79 -1.03
CA ALA A 187 -2.59 -6.36 -2.02
C ALA A 187 -2.46 -7.16 -3.32
N GLN A 188 -3.59 -7.64 -3.84
CA GLN A 188 -3.66 -8.41 -5.08
C GLN A 188 -4.78 -7.90 -5.97
N VAL A 189 -4.58 -7.96 -7.29
CA VAL A 189 -5.60 -7.61 -8.27
C VAL A 189 -6.87 -8.43 -8.03
N GLY A 190 -8.02 -7.75 -7.97
CA GLY A 190 -9.33 -8.37 -7.78
C GLY A 190 -9.63 -8.84 -6.35
N GLN A 191 -8.71 -8.68 -5.39
CA GLN A 191 -8.93 -9.03 -3.99
C GLN A 191 -9.12 -7.76 -3.15
N PRO A 192 -10.15 -7.69 -2.29
CA PRO A 192 -10.35 -6.55 -1.42
C PRO A 192 -9.27 -6.50 -0.34
N VAL A 193 -8.69 -5.32 -0.14
CA VAL A 193 -7.79 -5.00 0.96
C VAL A 193 -8.30 -3.77 1.69
N THR A 194 -8.14 -3.72 3.01
CA THR A 194 -8.58 -2.57 3.80
C THR A 194 -7.50 -1.50 3.81
N LEU A 195 -7.84 -0.33 3.27
CA LEU A 195 -7.08 0.91 3.50
C LEU A 195 -7.52 1.52 4.82
N SER A 196 -6.57 2.03 5.59
CA SER A 196 -6.82 2.69 6.86
C SER A 196 -6.09 4.03 6.92
N ALA A 197 -6.79 5.07 7.37
CA ALA A 197 -6.21 6.39 7.58
C ALA A 197 -6.50 6.86 9.00
N THR A 198 -5.46 7.30 9.70
CA THR A 198 -5.58 7.93 11.02
C THR A 198 -5.67 9.43 10.84
N VAL A 199 -6.65 10.07 11.48
CA VAL A 199 -6.83 11.52 11.50
C VAL A 199 -6.84 11.99 12.95
N THR A 200 -5.98 12.95 13.27
CA THR A 200 -6.05 13.67 14.55
C THR A 200 -6.86 14.94 14.37
N GLY A 201 -7.57 15.41 15.38
CA GLY A 201 -8.32 16.66 15.37
C GLY A 201 -9.69 16.60 14.69
N GLY A 202 -10.02 15.54 13.95
CA GLY A 202 -11.35 15.27 13.42
C GLY A 202 -12.30 14.73 14.51
N ALA A 203 -13.58 14.62 14.18
CA ALA A 203 -14.62 14.04 15.02
C ALA A 203 -15.15 12.73 14.42
N ASP A 204 -15.67 11.84 15.28
CA ASP A 204 -16.34 10.64 14.82
C ASP A 204 -17.51 10.99 13.89
N GLY A 205 -17.61 10.27 12.76
CA GLY A 205 -18.55 10.54 11.68
C GLY A 205 -18.02 11.45 10.58
N ASP A 206 -16.92 12.19 10.79
CA ASP A 206 -16.29 12.99 9.74
C ASP A 206 -15.78 12.08 8.60
N SER A 207 -15.89 12.56 7.37
CA SER A 207 -15.51 11.78 6.17
C SER A 207 -14.05 11.97 5.79
N VAL A 208 -13.39 10.86 5.49
CA VAL A 208 -12.03 10.83 4.90
C VAL A 208 -12.10 10.19 3.52
N GLU A 209 -11.63 10.91 2.52
CA GLU A 209 -11.58 10.45 1.12
C GLU A 209 -10.24 9.77 0.84
N PHE A 210 -10.29 8.65 0.12
CA PHE A 210 -9.10 7.93 -0.34
C PHE A 210 -8.94 8.09 -1.84
N PHE A 211 -7.68 8.22 -2.26
CA PHE A 211 -7.30 8.42 -3.66
C PHE A 211 -6.19 7.45 -4.04
N ASP A 212 -6.21 7.00 -5.30
CA ASP A 212 -5.15 6.27 -5.97
C ASP A 212 -4.65 7.10 -7.14
N ALA A 213 -3.36 7.43 -7.14
CA ALA A 213 -2.74 8.31 -8.14
C ALA A 213 -3.55 9.59 -8.42
N GLY A 214 -4.17 10.18 -7.38
CA GLY A 214 -5.01 11.37 -7.46
C GLY A 214 -6.47 11.14 -7.87
N SER A 215 -6.86 9.94 -8.25
CA SER A 215 -8.25 9.57 -8.54
C SER A 215 -8.94 9.07 -7.27
N LYS A 216 -10.13 9.61 -6.95
CA LYS A 216 -10.89 9.18 -5.77
C LYS A 216 -11.35 7.73 -5.94
N ILE A 217 -11.02 6.87 -4.96
CA ILE A 217 -11.40 5.46 -4.92
C ILE A 217 -12.50 5.16 -3.89
N GLY A 218 -12.76 6.09 -2.97
CA GLY A 218 -13.83 5.96 -1.99
C GLY A 218 -13.67 6.90 -0.80
N ALA A 219 -14.49 6.69 0.22
CA ALA A 219 -14.41 7.40 1.49
C ALA A 219 -14.81 6.49 2.64
N GLY A 220 -14.31 6.80 3.84
CA GLY A 220 -14.69 6.17 5.10
C GLY A 220 -15.02 7.22 6.15
N ALA A 221 -15.91 6.91 7.08
CA ALA A 221 -16.16 7.76 8.23
C ALA A 221 -15.15 7.51 9.34
N LEU A 222 -14.77 8.55 10.08
CA LEU A 222 -13.94 8.43 11.27
C LEU A 222 -14.70 7.70 12.38
N ALA A 223 -14.03 6.77 13.01
CA ALA A 223 -14.44 6.12 14.24
C ALA A 223 -13.18 5.99 15.13
N ASN A 224 -13.19 6.62 16.29
CA ASN A 224 -12.03 6.71 17.18
C ASN A 224 -10.75 7.21 16.47
N GLY A 225 -10.91 8.20 15.58
CA GLY A 225 -9.81 8.80 14.85
C GLY A 225 -9.28 7.97 13.67
N VAL A 226 -9.95 6.88 13.28
CA VAL A 226 -9.55 6.03 12.16
C VAL A 226 -10.69 5.92 11.15
N ALA A 227 -10.38 6.14 9.87
CA ALA A 227 -11.28 5.86 8.75
C ALA A 227 -10.77 4.66 7.96
N THR A 228 -11.68 3.79 7.51
CA THR A 228 -11.34 2.62 6.71
C THR A 228 -12.12 2.57 5.41
N LEU A 229 -11.48 2.00 4.37
CA LEU A 229 -12.10 1.76 3.06
C LEU A 229 -11.69 0.37 2.57
N ALA A 230 -12.65 -0.45 2.17
CA ALA A 230 -12.38 -1.66 1.40
C ALA A 230 -12.04 -1.25 -0.05
N TRP A 231 -10.80 -1.51 -0.47
CA TRP A 231 -10.31 -1.20 -1.82
C TRP A 231 -10.00 -2.48 -2.57
N THR A 232 -10.51 -2.61 -3.78
CA THR A 232 -10.21 -3.74 -4.67
C THR A 232 -9.42 -3.22 -5.87
N PRO A 233 -8.09 -3.37 -5.88
CA PRO A 233 -7.27 -2.91 -7.00
C PRO A 233 -7.60 -3.69 -8.28
N THR A 234 -7.63 -3.00 -9.42
CA THR A 234 -7.93 -3.59 -10.73
C THR A 234 -6.68 -3.80 -11.59
N THR A 235 -5.56 -3.19 -11.22
CA THR A 235 -4.29 -3.28 -11.94
C THR A 235 -3.17 -3.71 -11.02
N ARG A 236 -2.15 -4.39 -11.58
CA ARG A 236 -0.93 -4.74 -10.86
C ARG A 236 0.07 -3.59 -10.89
N GLY A 237 0.99 -3.58 -9.95
CA GLY A 237 2.08 -2.61 -9.86
C GLY A 237 1.97 -1.69 -8.67
N ASP A 238 2.67 -0.58 -8.72
CA ASP A 238 2.71 0.40 -7.65
C ASP A 238 1.52 1.36 -7.75
N HIS A 239 0.74 1.43 -6.69
CA HIS A 239 -0.38 2.34 -6.51
C HIS A 239 -0.02 3.39 -5.48
N SER A 240 -0.27 4.66 -5.80
CA SER A 240 0.05 5.81 -4.92
C SER A 240 -1.20 6.20 -4.13
N ILE A 241 -1.33 5.66 -2.93
CA ILE A 241 -2.50 5.88 -2.09
C ILE A 241 -2.31 7.12 -1.22
N THR A 242 -3.30 8.02 -1.23
CA THR A 242 -3.39 9.16 -0.33
C THR A 242 -4.76 9.22 0.32
N ALA A 243 -4.84 9.83 1.50
CA ALA A 243 -6.08 10.11 2.19
C ALA A 243 -6.22 11.61 2.43
N LYS A 244 -7.44 12.14 2.28
CA LYS A 244 -7.76 13.53 2.50
C LYS A 244 -8.92 13.65 3.47
N PHE A 245 -8.68 14.33 4.57
CA PHE A 245 -9.68 14.82 5.49
C PHE A 245 -10.09 16.23 5.06
N ALA A 246 -11.36 16.43 4.75
CA ALA A 246 -11.86 17.75 4.31
C ALA A 246 -11.96 18.72 5.49
N ASP A 247 -11.94 20.02 5.18
CA ASP A 247 -12.25 21.07 6.15
C ASP A 247 -13.69 20.88 6.67
N THR A 248 -13.86 20.90 7.99
CA THR A 248 -15.15 20.76 8.65
C THR A 248 -15.49 22.03 9.45
N ALA A 249 -16.67 22.07 10.03
CA ALA A 249 -17.01 23.16 10.97
C ALA A 249 -16.07 23.17 12.19
N ARG A 250 -15.51 22.02 12.59
CA ARG A 250 -14.74 21.82 13.81
C ARG A 250 -13.23 21.77 13.60
N ALA A 251 -12.76 21.27 12.47
CA ALA A 251 -11.34 21.04 12.20
C ALA A 251 -10.93 21.55 10.82
N VAL A 252 -9.68 21.99 10.71
CA VAL A 252 -9.03 22.31 9.43
C VAL A 252 -8.72 21.00 8.71
N GLY A 253 -8.92 20.95 7.38
CA GLY A 253 -8.62 19.79 6.58
C GLY A 253 -7.12 19.49 6.51
N SER A 254 -6.80 18.22 6.26
CA SER A 254 -5.43 17.73 6.08
C SER A 254 -5.36 16.60 5.05
N ALA A 255 -4.16 16.33 4.56
CA ALA A 255 -3.91 15.24 3.63
C ALA A 255 -2.68 14.45 4.06
N SER A 256 -2.69 13.15 3.77
CA SER A 256 -1.55 12.29 4.03
C SER A 256 -0.44 12.50 3.01
N ALA A 257 0.78 12.11 3.36
CA ALA A 257 1.78 11.76 2.36
C ALA A 257 1.29 10.56 1.52
N ALA A 258 1.85 10.42 0.31
CA ALA A 258 1.56 9.28 -0.54
C ALA A 258 2.20 8.00 0.04
N LEU A 259 1.42 6.94 0.12
CA LEU A 259 1.86 5.60 0.45
C LEU A 259 1.92 4.77 -0.84
N ILE A 260 3.06 4.20 -1.16
CA ILE A 260 3.16 3.27 -2.28
C ILE A 260 2.73 1.88 -1.82
N VAL A 261 1.69 1.34 -2.46
CA VAL A 261 1.17 -0.01 -2.27
C VAL A 261 1.47 -0.83 -3.50
N ASN A 262 2.33 -1.85 -3.36
CA ASN A 262 2.60 -2.78 -4.44
C ASN A 262 1.48 -3.83 -4.53
N VAL A 263 0.78 -3.85 -5.67
CA VAL A 263 -0.31 -4.79 -5.97
C VAL A 263 0.22 -5.91 -6.85
N SER A 264 0.19 -7.14 -6.34
CA SER A 264 0.56 -8.34 -7.08
C SER A 264 -0.61 -8.87 -7.91
N GLN A 265 -0.29 -9.65 -8.94
CA GLN A 265 -1.27 -10.45 -9.67
C GLN A 265 -1.32 -11.84 -9.04
N ALA A 266 -2.50 -12.34 -8.72
CA ALA A 266 -2.62 -13.76 -8.34
C ALA A 266 -2.22 -14.64 -9.52
N ASP A 267 -1.46 -15.69 -9.23
CA ASP A 267 -1.08 -16.67 -10.24
C ASP A 267 -2.32 -17.37 -10.81
N ALA A 268 -2.37 -17.50 -12.11
CA ALA A 268 -3.41 -18.27 -12.79
C ALA A 268 -3.30 -19.75 -12.43
N GLN A 269 -4.42 -20.38 -12.17
CA GLN A 269 -4.44 -21.82 -11.92
C GLN A 269 -4.09 -22.60 -13.19
N SER A 270 -3.30 -23.67 -13.04
CA SER A 270 -3.07 -24.63 -14.11
C SER A 270 -3.68 -25.99 -13.80
N SER A 271 -3.89 -26.79 -14.82
CA SER A 271 -4.14 -28.21 -14.65
C SER A 271 -3.26 -28.99 -15.63
N THR A 272 -2.77 -30.14 -15.18
CA THR A 272 -1.96 -31.05 -16.00
C THR A 272 -2.76 -32.32 -16.25
N THR A 273 -2.81 -32.77 -17.48
CA THR A 273 -3.43 -34.05 -17.85
C THR A 273 -2.42 -34.94 -18.60
N LEU A 274 -2.48 -36.24 -18.41
CA LEU A 274 -1.73 -37.24 -19.19
C LEU A 274 -2.65 -37.83 -20.27
N ALA A 275 -2.17 -37.90 -21.50
CA ALA A 275 -2.84 -38.64 -22.53
C ALA A 275 -2.87 -40.13 -22.18
N PRO A 276 -3.88 -40.89 -22.60
CA PRO A 276 -3.92 -42.35 -22.41
C PRO A 276 -2.66 -43.02 -22.96
N ILE A 277 -2.01 -43.82 -22.13
CA ILE A 277 -0.79 -44.52 -22.49
C ILE A 277 -1.17 -46.00 -22.70
N SER A 278 -1.06 -46.47 -23.93
CA SER A 278 -1.38 -47.86 -24.31
C SER A 278 -0.21 -48.53 -25.00
N GLY A 279 -0.17 -49.85 -24.95
CA GLY A 279 0.84 -50.65 -25.65
C GLY A 279 2.27 -50.51 -25.10
N ALA A 280 2.42 -50.04 -23.87
CA ALA A 280 3.72 -49.99 -23.21
C ALA A 280 4.29 -51.39 -23.01
N GLN A 281 5.56 -51.61 -23.36
CA GLN A 281 6.26 -52.88 -23.26
C GLN A 281 7.71 -52.62 -22.87
N VAL A 282 8.27 -53.51 -22.07
CA VAL A 282 9.70 -53.44 -21.70
C VAL A 282 10.57 -53.38 -22.96
N GLY A 283 11.50 -52.45 -22.99
CA GLY A 283 12.44 -52.21 -24.09
C GLY A 283 11.83 -51.56 -25.33
N LYS A 284 10.54 -51.19 -25.35
CA LYS A 284 9.89 -50.51 -26.46
C LYS A 284 9.54 -49.08 -26.10
N SER A 285 9.94 -48.14 -26.99
CA SER A 285 9.63 -46.73 -26.79
C SER A 285 8.11 -46.46 -26.79
N THR A 286 7.65 -45.73 -25.82
CA THR A 286 6.26 -45.31 -25.64
C THR A 286 6.25 -43.82 -25.36
N THR A 287 5.42 -43.05 -26.06
CA THR A 287 5.32 -41.60 -25.85
C THR A 287 4.48 -41.28 -24.61
N LEU A 288 5.07 -40.58 -23.66
CA LEU A 288 4.35 -39.90 -22.60
C LEU A 288 3.99 -38.50 -23.10
N LYS A 289 2.71 -38.13 -23.04
CA LYS A 289 2.24 -36.84 -23.46
C LYS A 289 1.43 -36.20 -22.33
N ALA A 290 1.89 -35.08 -21.84
CA ALA A 290 1.17 -34.28 -20.88
C ALA A 290 0.66 -32.96 -21.54
N THR A 291 -0.54 -32.55 -21.17
CA THR A 291 -1.10 -31.28 -21.60
C THR A 291 -1.34 -30.42 -20.36
N VAL A 292 -0.81 -29.20 -20.38
CA VAL A 292 -0.98 -28.19 -19.33
C VAL A 292 -1.98 -27.15 -19.81
N SER A 293 -3.10 -27.04 -19.10
CA SER A 293 -4.08 -25.98 -19.39
C SER A 293 -3.71 -24.74 -18.58
N ALA A 294 -2.96 -23.83 -19.18
CA ALA A 294 -2.70 -22.49 -18.68
C ALA A 294 -2.52 -21.55 -19.88
N SER A 295 -2.93 -20.32 -19.76
CA SER A 295 -2.75 -19.34 -20.82
C SER A 295 -1.26 -19.03 -21.02
N GLY A 296 -0.76 -19.19 -22.25
CA GLY A 296 0.60 -18.86 -22.66
C GLY A 296 1.58 -20.04 -22.61
N THR A 297 2.77 -19.84 -23.20
CA THR A 297 3.86 -20.81 -23.34
C THR A 297 4.86 -20.73 -22.17
N GLY A 298 5.62 -21.77 -21.95
CA GLY A 298 6.74 -21.83 -21.01
C GLY A 298 6.47 -22.65 -19.77
N GLY A 299 7.52 -22.82 -18.97
CA GLY A 299 7.57 -23.78 -17.87
C GLY A 299 7.97 -25.17 -18.35
N THR A 300 8.10 -26.11 -17.43
CA THR A 300 8.54 -27.49 -17.70
C THR A 300 7.60 -28.48 -17.06
N VAL A 301 7.40 -29.63 -17.73
CA VAL A 301 6.78 -30.80 -17.16
C VAL A 301 7.87 -31.83 -16.85
N THR A 302 7.92 -32.26 -15.61
CA THR A 302 8.78 -33.39 -15.18
C THR A 302 7.98 -34.65 -15.20
N PHE A 303 8.41 -35.60 -16.03
CA PHE A 303 7.86 -36.95 -16.07
C PHE A 303 8.60 -37.84 -15.08
N LYS A 304 7.84 -38.62 -14.30
CA LYS A 304 8.37 -39.57 -13.33
C LYS A 304 7.67 -40.92 -13.47
N VAL A 305 8.38 -41.98 -13.12
CA VAL A 305 7.82 -43.33 -13.00
C VAL A 305 8.24 -43.91 -11.65
N GLY A 306 7.27 -44.34 -10.86
CA GLY A 306 7.54 -44.86 -9.51
C GLY A 306 8.29 -43.85 -8.62
N GLY A 307 8.11 -42.55 -8.82
CA GLY A 307 8.82 -41.48 -8.10
C GLY A 307 10.17 -41.09 -8.71
N THR A 308 10.74 -41.90 -9.62
CA THR A 308 12.01 -41.61 -10.30
C THR A 308 11.80 -40.67 -11.46
N VAL A 309 12.59 -39.60 -11.53
CA VAL A 309 12.54 -38.63 -12.63
C VAL A 309 13.09 -39.26 -13.91
N LEU A 310 12.30 -39.20 -14.98
CA LEU A 310 12.72 -39.59 -16.31
C LEU A 310 13.34 -38.42 -17.08
N ALA A 311 12.59 -37.34 -17.13
CA ALA A 311 13.01 -36.10 -17.83
C ALA A 311 12.21 -34.90 -17.37
N SER A 312 12.77 -33.67 -17.59
CA SER A 312 12.07 -32.42 -17.52
C SER A 312 12.00 -31.80 -18.92
N VAL A 313 10.78 -31.65 -19.43
CA VAL A 313 10.51 -31.26 -20.81
C VAL A 313 9.83 -29.89 -20.83
N PRO A 314 10.29 -28.93 -21.66
CA PRO A 314 9.59 -27.67 -21.84
C PRO A 314 8.17 -27.84 -22.37
N VAL A 315 7.25 -27.04 -21.89
CA VAL A 315 5.87 -26.96 -22.41
C VAL A 315 5.90 -26.17 -23.72
N ALA A 316 5.48 -26.81 -24.80
CA ALA A 316 5.40 -26.21 -26.13
C ALA A 316 4.28 -25.16 -26.23
N GLY A 317 4.22 -24.42 -27.35
CA GLY A 317 3.25 -23.36 -27.60
C GLY A 317 1.78 -23.81 -27.57
N ASN A 318 1.52 -25.09 -27.84
CA ASN A 318 0.20 -25.72 -27.78
C ASN A 318 -0.16 -26.25 -26.39
N GLY A 319 0.69 -26.02 -25.37
CA GLY A 319 0.48 -26.49 -24.01
C GLY A 319 0.94 -27.94 -23.77
N GLU A 320 1.60 -28.57 -24.72
CA GLU A 320 2.00 -29.98 -24.63
C GLU A 320 3.47 -30.16 -24.25
N ALA A 321 3.75 -31.23 -23.53
CA ALA A 321 5.09 -31.75 -23.26
C ALA A 321 5.10 -33.24 -23.56
N THR A 322 6.07 -33.69 -24.36
CA THR A 322 6.16 -35.08 -24.79
C THR A 322 7.53 -35.65 -24.45
N TYR A 323 7.54 -36.91 -24.01
CA TYR A 323 8.76 -37.63 -23.68
C TYR A 323 8.66 -39.08 -24.21
N ALA A 324 9.70 -39.52 -24.89
CA ALA A 324 9.83 -40.93 -25.33
C ALA A 324 10.35 -41.79 -24.18
N TRP A 325 9.46 -42.49 -23.53
CA TRP A 325 9.76 -43.38 -22.41
C TRP A 325 10.00 -44.80 -22.89
N VAL A 326 11.10 -45.42 -22.49
CA VAL A 326 11.36 -46.83 -22.67
C VAL A 326 11.25 -47.54 -21.32
N PRO A 327 10.16 -48.27 -21.05
CA PRO A 327 10.01 -49.01 -19.81
C PRO A 327 11.09 -50.08 -19.64
N THR A 328 11.62 -50.18 -18.43
CA THR A 328 12.61 -51.23 -18.07
C THR A 328 12.03 -52.32 -17.17
N VAL A 329 10.84 -52.09 -16.61
CA VAL A 329 10.17 -53.00 -15.67
C VAL A 329 8.75 -53.23 -16.15
N ALA A 330 8.35 -54.53 -16.23
CA ALA A 330 6.98 -54.94 -16.55
C ALA A 330 6.03 -54.73 -15.35
N GLY A 331 4.72 -54.77 -15.62
CA GLY A 331 3.68 -54.64 -14.62
C GLY A 331 3.10 -53.22 -14.52
N ALA A 332 2.37 -52.97 -13.46
CA ALA A 332 1.74 -51.68 -13.22
C ALA A 332 2.79 -50.62 -12.80
N GLN A 333 2.93 -49.56 -13.59
CA GLN A 333 3.83 -48.44 -13.36
C GLN A 333 3.02 -47.17 -13.08
N ASN A 334 3.35 -46.48 -12.01
CA ASN A 334 2.75 -45.18 -11.73
C ASN A 334 3.53 -44.08 -12.48
N VAL A 335 2.94 -43.56 -13.52
CA VAL A 335 3.48 -42.43 -14.31
C VAL A 335 2.91 -41.12 -13.75
N GLU A 336 3.79 -40.20 -13.39
CA GLU A 336 3.45 -38.88 -12.93
C GLU A 336 3.98 -37.83 -13.89
N ALA A 337 3.14 -36.79 -14.18
CA ALA A 337 3.56 -35.59 -14.87
C ALA A 337 3.35 -34.39 -13.95
N VAL A 338 4.43 -33.67 -13.65
CA VAL A 338 4.44 -32.53 -12.73
C VAL A 338 4.82 -31.27 -13.51
N PHE A 339 3.89 -30.35 -13.64
CA PHE A 339 4.17 -29.01 -14.12
C PHE A 339 4.60 -28.17 -12.91
N ALA A 340 5.82 -27.66 -12.90
CA ALA A 340 6.37 -26.91 -11.77
C ALA A 340 5.74 -25.52 -11.59
N GLY A 341 4.94 -25.06 -12.56
CA GLY A 341 4.48 -23.68 -12.65
C GLY A 341 5.49 -22.81 -13.38
N ARG A 342 5.13 -21.53 -13.51
CA ARG A 342 5.97 -20.46 -14.05
C ARG A 342 5.49 -19.13 -13.50
N SER A 343 6.21 -18.06 -13.74
CA SER A 343 5.79 -16.72 -13.29
C SER A 343 4.35 -16.42 -13.72
N GLY A 344 3.47 -16.15 -12.77
CA GLY A 344 2.06 -15.87 -12.96
C GLY A 344 1.18 -17.11 -13.23
N VAL A 345 1.69 -18.33 -13.05
CA VAL A 345 0.92 -19.59 -13.21
C VAL A 345 1.35 -20.61 -12.17
N THR A 346 0.39 -21.12 -11.40
CA THR A 346 0.64 -22.16 -10.38
C THR A 346 1.05 -23.49 -11.02
N GLY A 347 1.79 -24.30 -10.26
CA GLY A 347 2.08 -25.68 -10.64
C GLY A 347 0.86 -26.58 -10.53
N SER A 348 0.92 -27.72 -11.26
CA SER A 348 -0.10 -28.78 -11.20
C SER A 348 0.52 -30.12 -11.53
N SER A 349 -0.13 -31.20 -11.13
CA SER A 349 0.34 -32.55 -11.43
C SER A 349 -0.81 -33.53 -11.71
N THR A 350 -0.46 -34.61 -12.35
CA THR A 350 -1.38 -35.74 -12.59
C THR A 350 -0.61 -37.08 -12.56
N THR A 351 -1.34 -38.10 -12.26
CA THR A 351 -0.78 -39.47 -12.24
C THR A 351 -1.66 -40.40 -13.07
N ALA A 352 -1.03 -41.42 -13.66
CA ALA A 352 -1.72 -42.51 -14.35
C ALA A 352 -1.02 -43.82 -14.06
N ILE A 353 -1.80 -44.89 -13.89
CA ILE A 353 -1.26 -46.24 -13.80
C ILE A 353 -1.19 -46.81 -15.22
N VAL A 354 0.01 -47.19 -15.66
CA VAL A 354 0.29 -47.78 -16.96
C VAL A 354 0.70 -49.24 -16.79
N THR A 355 -0.01 -50.15 -17.45
CA THR A 355 0.40 -51.53 -17.47
C THR A 355 1.45 -51.76 -18.57
N VAL A 356 2.66 -52.11 -18.17
CA VAL A 356 3.78 -52.39 -19.06
C VAL A 356 3.83 -53.90 -19.29
N ALA A 357 3.71 -54.33 -20.54
CA ALA A 357 3.85 -55.74 -20.91
C ALA A 357 5.33 -56.21 -20.78
N GLU A 358 5.53 -57.50 -20.54
CA GLU A 358 6.86 -58.08 -20.58
C GLU A 358 7.48 -58.03 -21.97
N GLN A 359 8.80 -57.98 -22.03
CA GLN A 359 9.53 -58.13 -23.27
C GLN A 359 9.32 -59.56 -23.81
N PRO A 360 9.05 -59.77 -25.11
CA PRO A 360 8.96 -61.12 -25.68
C PRO A 360 10.24 -61.93 -25.43
N ALA A 361 10.08 -63.15 -25.08
CA ALA A 361 11.22 -64.05 -24.84
C ALA A 361 12.10 -64.11 -26.10
N GLY A 362 13.42 -63.97 -25.91
CA GLY A 362 14.41 -64.07 -27.01
C GLY A 362 14.76 -62.70 -27.65
N THR A 363 14.23 -61.57 -27.14
CA THR A 363 14.64 -60.25 -27.60
C THR A 363 15.80 -59.68 -26.77
N THR A 364 16.68 -58.92 -27.42
CA THR A 364 17.78 -58.17 -26.79
C THR A 364 17.36 -56.69 -26.66
N SER A 365 17.41 -56.13 -25.45
CA SER A 365 17.12 -54.72 -25.22
C SER A 365 18.15 -53.84 -25.91
N SER A 366 17.69 -52.68 -26.43
CA SER A 366 18.60 -51.66 -26.93
C SER A 366 18.50 -50.37 -26.09
N THR A 367 19.50 -49.52 -26.26
CA THR A 367 19.47 -48.12 -25.79
C THR A 367 19.82 -47.20 -26.95
N THR A 368 19.23 -46.02 -26.95
CA THR A 368 19.53 -44.94 -27.89
C THR A 368 20.08 -43.77 -27.08
N ASP A 369 21.19 -43.19 -27.55
CA ASP A 369 21.81 -41.98 -26.99
C ASP A 369 21.91 -40.93 -28.11
N LEU A 370 21.11 -39.89 -28.01
CA LEU A 370 21.00 -38.84 -29.02
C LEU A 370 21.95 -37.68 -28.72
N SER A 371 22.78 -37.33 -29.69
CA SER A 371 23.69 -36.21 -29.65
C SER A 371 23.25 -35.11 -30.64
N VAL A 372 22.90 -33.96 -30.10
CA VAL A 372 22.52 -32.76 -30.84
C VAL A 372 23.20 -31.58 -30.21
N VAL A 373 23.79 -30.70 -31.00
CA VAL A 373 24.38 -29.43 -30.52
C VAL A 373 23.49 -28.25 -30.81
N ALA A 374 23.71 -27.14 -30.08
CA ALA A 374 23.04 -25.88 -30.37
C ALA A 374 23.35 -25.44 -31.82
N GLY A 375 22.36 -24.89 -32.51
CA GLY A 375 22.46 -24.54 -33.92
C GLY A 375 21.80 -23.21 -34.23
N GLN A 376 21.64 -22.94 -35.52
CA GLN A 376 21.06 -21.71 -36.03
C GLN A 376 20.05 -22.03 -37.11
N VAL A 377 18.98 -21.24 -37.18
CA VAL A 377 17.96 -21.35 -38.24
C VAL A 377 18.61 -21.28 -39.63
N GLY A 378 18.27 -22.22 -40.49
CA GLY A 378 18.76 -22.29 -41.87
C GLY A 378 20.18 -22.83 -42.03
N VAL A 379 20.90 -23.15 -40.96
CA VAL A 379 22.24 -23.77 -41.01
C VAL A 379 22.12 -25.27 -40.78
N ALA A 380 22.69 -26.06 -41.71
CA ALA A 380 22.69 -27.51 -41.60
C ALA A 380 23.68 -27.95 -40.48
N GLN A 381 23.24 -28.83 -39.61
CA GLN A 381 24.06 -29.48 -38.58
C GLN A 381 23.83 -31.01 -38.62
N THR A 382 24.83 -31.74 -38.13
CA THR A 382 24.68 -33.21 -38.02
C THR A 382 24.08 -33.55 -36.67
N ILE A 383 22.98 -34.28 -36.68
CA ILE A 383 22.45 -34.99 -35.52
C ILE A 383 22.80 -36.46 -35.59
N SER A 384 23.11 -37.10 -34.49
CA SER A 384 23.47 -38.50 -34.47
C SER A 384 22.94 -39.23 -33.24
N ALA A 385 22.59 -40.49 -33.39
CA ALA A 385 22.19 -41.37 -32.35
C ALA A 385 23.13 -42.58 -32.28
N GLN A 386 23.55 -42.94 -31.06
CA GLN A 386 24.32 -44.15 -30.78
C GLN A 386 23.38 -45.21 -30.25
N ILE A 387 23.30 -46.33 -30.91
CA ILE A 387 22.48 -47.47 -30.55
C ILE A 387 23.37 -48.53 -29.88
N SER A 388 22.93 -49.10 -28.79
CA SER A 388 23.57 -50.26 -28.13
C SER A 388 22.56 -51.39 -28.06
N PRO A 389 22.95 -52.63 -28.39
CA PRO A 389 24.29 -53.09 -28.78
C PRO A 389 24.71 -52.59 -30.16
N ALA A 390 26.01 -52.36 -30.36
CA ALA A 390 26.55 -52.13 -31.68
C ALA A 390 26.21 -53.30 -32.62
N ASN A 391 26.16 -53.10 -33.92
CA ASN A 391 25.67 -54.03 -34.91
C ASN A 391 24.17 -54.40 -34.80
N ALA A 392 23.39 -53.62 -34.09
CA ALA A 392 21.96 -53.84 -33.94
C ALA A 392 21.22 -53.85 -35.30
N GLY A 393 21.72 -53.08 -36.30
CA GLY A 393 21.04 -52.85 -37.55
C GLY A 393 19.81 -51.96 -37.37
N GLY A 394 18.90 -51.99 -38.36
CA GLY A 394 17.66 -51.20 -38.27
C GLY A 394 17.83 -49.72 -38.63
N THR A 395 16.85 -48.92 -38.31
CA THR A 395 16.81 -47.48 -38.67
C THR A 395 16.47 -46.63 -37.43
N VAL A 396 16.99 -45.41 -37.44
CA VAL A 396 16.61 -44.35 -36.49
C VAL A 396 15.80 -43.29 -37.21
N THR A 397 14.63 -42.96 -36.71
CA THR A 397 13.83 -41.86 -37.15
C THR A 397 14.14 -40.66 -36.23
N PHE A 398 14.60 -39.55 -36.82
CA PHE A 398 14.84 -38.30 -36.11
C PHE A 398 13.63 -37.39 -36.28
N LYS A 399 13.22 -36.74 -35.19
CA LYS A 399 12.07 -35.82 -35.19
C LYS A 399 12.46 -34.49 -34.51
N ASP A 400 11.82 -33.42 -34.95
CA ASP A 400 11.81 -32.12 -34.29
C ASP A 400 10.38 -31.83 -33.77
N GLY A 401 10.15 -32.05 -32.49
CA GLY A 401 8.80 -32.19 -31.94
C GLY A 401 8.08 -33.38 -32.57
N GLU A 402 6.92 -33.13 -33.20
CA GLU A 402 6.16 -34.17 -33.93
C GLU A 402 6.59 -34.30 -35.39
N THR A 403 7.43 -33.42 -35.91
CA THR A 403 7.81 -33.40 -37.34
C THR A 403 9.00 -34.32 -37.57
N VAL A 404 8.85 -35.27 -38.50
CA VAL A 404 9.94 -36.15 -38.91
C VAL A 404 10.97 -35.33 -39.71
N ILE A 405 12.22 -35.29 -39.23
CA ILE A 405 13.37 -34.70 -39.91
C ILE A 405 13.85 -35.65 -41.02
N GLY A 406 13.89 -36.94 -40.73
CA GLY A 406 14.32 -37.99 -41.62
C GLY A 406 14.68 -39.28 -40.90
N THR A 407 15.15 -40.26 -41.65
CA THR A 407 15.58 -41.58 -41.17
C THR A 407 17.03 -41.83 -41.57
N ALA A 408 17.78 -42.53 -40.72
CA ALA A 408 19.12 -42.99 -41.02
C ALA A 408 19.28 -44.44 -40.58
N THR A 409 20.02 -45.26 -41.38
CA THR A 409 20.35 -46.63 -41.05
C THR A 409 21.41 -46.64 -39.96
N VAL A 410 21.31 -47.60 -39.01
CA VAL A 410 22.33 -47.88 -38.01
C VAL A 410 23.49 -48.61 -38.66
N ASP A 411 24.68 -48.02 -38.56
CA ASP A 411 25.91 -48.65 -39.07
C ASP A 411 26.44 -49.74 -38.14
N SER A 412 27.55 -50.36 -38.53
CA SER A 412 28.17 -51.46 -37.76
C SER A 412 28.76 -51.03 -36.43
N SER A 413 28.95 -49.74 -36.22
CA SER A 413 29.38 -49.18 -34.91
C SER A 413 28.19 -48.85 -33.99
N GLY A 414 26.97 -49.02 -34.48
CA GLY A 414 25.74 -48.64 -33.77
C GLY A 414 25.35 -47.21 -33.98
N LYS A 415 25.96 -46.46 -34.90
CA LYS A 415 25.70 -45.05 -35.13
C LYS A 415 24.74 -44.82 -36.30
N ALA A 416 23.77 -43.96 -36.11
CA ALA A 416 22.92 -43.37 -37.15
C ALA A 416 23.11 -41.86 -37.14
N SER A 417 23.25 -41.25 -38.32
CA SER A 417 23.47 -39.79 -38.45
C SER A 417 22.65 -39.20 -39.57
N LEU A 418 22.18 -37.97 -39.37
CA LEU A 418 21.37 -37.26 -40.33
C LEU A 418 21.75 -35.74 -40.33
N SER A 419 21.71 -35.13 -41.48
CA SER A 419 21.81 -33.68 -41.58
C SER A 419 20.44 -33.05 -41.28
N TRP A 420 20.42 -32.12 -40.32
CA TRP A 420 19.24 -31.39 -39.92
C TRP A 420 19.45 -29.90 -40.14
N LYS A 421 18.47 -29.24 -40.76
CA LYS A 421 18.45 -27.80 -40.96
C LYS A 421 17.26 -27.22 -40.24
N PRO A 422 17.44 -26.67 -39.02
CA PRO A 422 16.33 -26.13 -38.25
C PRO A 422 15.60 -25.02 -38.98
N ALA A 423 14.26 -25.05 -39.01
CA ALA A 423 13.44 -24.05 -39.70
C ALA A 423 13.00 -22.89 -38.78
N THR A 424 13.03 -23.09 -37.48
CA THR A 424 12.56 -22.10 -36.48
C THR A 424 13.53 -21.94 -35.35
N GLN A 425 13.66 -20.72 -34.83
CA GLN A 425 14.45 -20.40 -33.65
C GLN A 425 13.74 -20.81 -32.38
N GLY A 426 14.50 -20.82 -31.27
CA GLY A 426 14.02 -21.13 -29.92
C GLY A 426 14.43 -22.50 -29.45
N GLN A 427 13.84 -22.92 -28.33
CA GLN A 427 14.11 -24.25 -27.77
C GLN A 427 13.34 -25.31 -28.56
N ARG A 428 14.07 -26.32 -29.06
CA ARG A 428 13.55 -27.43 -29.84
C ARG A 428 13.80 -28.73 -29.11
N ILE A 429 12.83 -29.64 -29.19
CA ILE A 429 13.00 -31.04 -28.71
C ILE A 429 13.27 -31.92 -29.92
N VAL A 430 14.50 -32.42 -30.00
CA VAL A 430 14.87 -33.42 -31.01
C VAL A 430 14.80 -34.79 -30.41
N ALA A 431 14.13 -35.72 -31.09
CA ALA A 431 14.02 -37.12 -30.67
C ALA A 431 14.67 -38.04 -31.72
N ALA A 432 15.22 -39.15 -31.25
CA ALA A 432 15.70 -40.26 -32.04
C ALA A 432 14.96 -41.53 -31.63
N GLU A 433 14.23 -42.10 -32.55
CA GLU A 433 13.47 -43.36 -32.35
C GLU A 433 14.09 -44.47 -33.18
N TYR A 434 14.72 -45.44 -32.49
CA TYR A 434 15.28 -46.63 -33.11
C TYR A 434 14.19 -47.68 -33.34
N SER A 435 14.06 -48.19 -34.53
CA SER A 435 13.00 -49.11 -34.95
C SER A 435 13.10 -50.48 -34.32
N GLY A 436 14.26 -50.87 -33.77
CA GLY A 436 14.61 -52.23 -33.53
C GLY A 436 15.02 -52.94 -34.82
N ALA A 437 15.67 -54.10 -34.70
CA ALA A 437 15.98 -54.98 -35.82
C ALA A 437 16.22 -56.46 -35.38
N GLY A 438 15.62 -57.41 -36.06
CA GLY A 438 15.70 -58.82 -35.69
C GLY A 438 15.21 -59.08 -34.25
N THR A 439 16.09 -59.53 -33.37
CA THR A 439 15.78 -59.76 -31.95
C THR A 439 16.08 -58.53 -31.06
N VAL A 440 16.64 -57.44 -31.61
CA VAL A 440 16.93 -56.22 -30.86
C VAL A 440 15.70 -55.37 -30.80
N THR A 441 15.27 -54.98 -29.60
CA THR A 441 14.07 -54.15 -29.41
C THR A 441 14.29 -52.73 -29.85
N ALA A 442 13.20 -52.02 -30.03
CA ALA A 442 13.22 -50.56 -30.25
C ALA A 442 13.63 -49.82 -28.98
N SER A 443 14.21 -48.63 -29.14
CA SER A 443 14.54 -47.68 -28.08
C SER A 443 14.48 -46.27 -28.58
N SER A 444 14.48 -45.28 -27.69
CA SER A 444 14.46 -43.90 -28.08
C SER A 444 15.15 -42.99 -27.06
N ASP A 445 15.55 -41.83 -27.52
CA ASP A 445 16.07 -40.75 -26.69
C ASP A 445 15.65 -39.40 -27.25
N GLN A 446 15.65 -38.35 -26.41
CA GLN A 446 15.33 -36.99 -26.83
C GLN A 446 16.16 -35.96 -26.08
N VAL A 447 16.53 -34.90 -26.77
CA VAL A 447 17.36 -33.82 -26.24
C VAL A 447 16.71 -32.47 -26.56
N SER A 448 16.73 -31.57 -25.58
CA SER A 448 16.34 -30.21 -25.80
C SER A 448 17.53 -29.36 -26.25
N VAL A 449 17.40 -28.66 -27.38
CA VAL A 449 18.48 -27.88 -27.98
C VAL A 449 18.01 -26.46 -28.29
N GLN A 450 18.87 -25.48 -28.08
CA GLN A 450 18.60 -24.09 -28.41
C GLN A 450 19.03 -23.78 -29.86
N ILE A 451 18.10 -23.27 -30.65
CA ILE A 451 18.36 -22.81 -32.03
C ILE A 451 18.35 -21.29 -32.06
N ALA A 452 19.46 -20.70 -32.43
CA ALA A 452 19.59 -19.24 -32.59
C ALA A 452 18.86 -18.71 -33.83
N ALA A 453 18.55 -17.43 -33.82
CA ALA A 453 18.02 -16.77 -35.02
C ALA A 453 18.98 -16.88 -36.23
N PRO A 454 18.47 -16.79 -37.47
CA PRO A 454 19.36 -16.65 -38.61
C PRO A 454 20.22 -15.40 -38.46
N VAL A 455 21.49 -15.46 -38.85
CA VAL A 455 22.24 -14.22 -39.06
C VAL A 455 21.72 -13.59 -40.36
N ASP A 456 21.18 -12.38 -40.28
CA ASP A 456 20.88 -11.60 -41.48
C ASP A 456 22.20 -11.45 -42.26
N GLY A 457 22.21 -11.96 -43.48
CA GLY A 457 23.38 -11.86 -44.34
C GLY A 457 23.76 -10.40 -44.49
N GLU A 458 24.96 -10.08 -44.04
CA GLU A 458 25.58 -8.79 -44.35
C GLU A 458 25.61 -8.63 -45.88
N GLU A 459 24.85 -7.67 -46.42
CA GLU A 459 25.03 -7.24 -47.80
C GLU A 459 26.50 -6.87 -48.00
N PRO A 460 27.11 -7.25 -49.10
CA PRO A 460 28.51 -6.84 -49.39
C PRO A 460 28.52 -5.34 -49.59
N GLY A 461 28.65 -4.58 -48.54
CA GLY A 461 28.94 -3.14 -48.54
C GLY A 461 30.32 -2.92 -49.10
N ASN A 462 30.37 -2.40 -50.33
CA ASN A 462 31.53 -1.79 -50.96
C ASN A 462 32.05 -0.63 -50.07
N GLY A 463 33.31 -0.67 -49.62
CA GLY A 463 33.86 0.49 -48.97
C GLY A 463 35.20 0.27 -48.29
N THR A 464 36.27 0.34 -49.12
CA THR A 464 37.60 0.94 -48.82
C THR A 464 38.05 1.14 -47.38
N GLY A 465 39.10 0.39 -46.99
CA GLY A 465 40.31 0.91 -46.39
C GLY A 465 40.28 1.49 -44.99
N SER A 466 40.87 0.80 -44.05
CA SER A 466 42.04 1.34 -43.31
C SER A 466 42.59 0.29 -42.35
N LEU A 467 43.86 0.01 -42.53
CA LEU A 467 44.74 -0.75 -41.61
C LEU A 467 44.89 0.00 -40.29
N GLY A 468 44.71 -0.67 -39.19
CA GLY A 468 44.98 -0.11 -37.86
C GLY A 468 45.21 -1.17 -36.78
N SER A 469 46.42 -1.69 -36.74
CA SER A 469 47.25 -2.05 -35.58
C SER A 469 46.69 -2.86 -34.41
N LEU A 470 47.15 -4.08 -34.33
CA LEU A 470 47.66 -4.87 -33.18
C LEU A 470 47.59 -4.25 -31.78
N GLY A 471 47.00 -5.02 -30.88
CA GLY A 471 47.16 -4.86 -29.46
C GLY A 471 46.81 -6.14 -28.70
N ASN A 472 47.84 -7.04 -28.59
CA ASN A 472 47.92 -8.11 -27.62
C ASN A 472 47.75 -7.54 -26.22
N ILE A 473 46.98 -8.21 -25.33
CA ILE A 473 47.39 -8.38 -23.93
C ILE A 473 46.82 -9.68 -23.42
N PHE A 474 47.72 -10.57 -23.03
CA PHE A 474 47.57 -11.69 -22.12
C PHE A 474 47.33 -11.20 -20.70
N GLY A 475 46.63 -12.01 -19.89
CA GLY A 475 46.84 -11.91 -18.45
C GLY A 475 45.73 -12.44 -17.59
N SER A 476 45.96 -13.63 -17.12
CA SER A 476 45.58 -14.37 -15.89
C SER A 476 44.13 -14.62 -15.60
#